data_84f70b97c2b16de7e3af6794935506be
#
_entry.id   84f70b97c2b16de7e3af6794935506be
#
_cell.length_a   1.000
_cell.length_b   1.000
_cell.length_c   1.000
_cell.angle_alpha   90.00
_cell.angle_beta   90.00
_cell.angle_gamma   90.00
#
_symmetry.space_group_name_H-M   'P 1'
#
loop_
_entity.id
_entity.type
_entity.pdbx_description
1 polymer ?
#
loop_
_entity_poly.entity_id
_entity_poly.type
_entity_poly.pdbx_seq_one_letter_code
_entity_poly.pdbx_strand_id
1 'polypeptide(L)'
;MAVAEEWVHGFHAVTAALKREPELVRGLWVERERRDGRLQTLLDEATGRGVPVRQADRAELDRLSGGARHQGVLARLTVRQRTCGEADLPALLAATIGPALLLVLDGVQDPHNLGACLRSAAAAGVHAVIAPHDRAVGLNATVRKVACGAADIVPFVPVTNLARTLRGLREWGIWIIGAAGEAEDSLYRVDFTPPTAIVLGAEEKGLRRLTREACDRLARIPLVESGVESLNVSVAAGIFLFEARRQRSVKG
;
A
#
# COMPACT_ATOMS: atom_id res chain seq x y z
N MET A 1 -21.55 -3.25 3.28
CA MET A 1 -20.24 -3.23 2.62
C MET A 1 -20.44 -2.67 1.23
N ALA A 2 -19.90 -1.49 0.93
CA ALA A 2 -19.98 -0.92 -0.42
C ALA A 2 -19.06 -1.72 -1.33
N VAL A 3 -19.64 -2.31 -2.38
CA VAL A 3 -18.90 -3.03 -3.43
C VAL A 3 -18.50 -1.97 -4.45
N ALA A 4 -17.25 -1.58 -4.48
CA ALA A 4 -16.73 -0.73 -5.55
C ALA A 4 -16.35 -1.61 -6.75
N GLU A 5 -16.56 -1.09 -7.95
CA GLU A 5 -16.14 -1.75 -9.18
C GLU A 5 -15.02 -0.93 -9.82
N GLU A 6 -14.00 -1.61 -10.32
CA GLU A 6 -12.84 -1.00 -10.95
C GLU A 6 -12.58 -1.64 -12.32
N TRP A 7 -12.07 -0.83 -13.26
CA TRP A 7 -11.66 -1.28 -14.57
C TRP A 7 -10.15 -1.54 -14.59
N VAL A 8 -9.78 -2.78 -14.88
CA VAL A 8 -8.39 -3.18 -15.14
C VAL A 8 -8.19 -3.31 -16.64
N HIS A 9 -7.09 -2.76 -17.16
CA HIS A 9 -6.86 -2.63 -18.60
C HIS A 9 -5.50 -3.19 -19.04
N GLY A 10 -5.49 -3.80 -20.24
CA GLY A 10 -4.33 -4.41 -20.86
C GLY A 10 -4.12 -5.87 -20.46
N PHE A 11 -3.50 -6.64 -21.39
CA PHE A 11 -3.36 -8.11 -21.29
C PHE A 11 -2.72 -8.59 -19.99
N HIS A 12 -1.62 -7.96 -19.55
CA HIS A 12 -0.90 -8.41 -18.36
C HIS A 12 -1.74 -8.28 -17.09
N ALA A 13 -2.37 -7.13 -16.91
CA ALA A 13 -3.17 -6.86 -15.72
C ALA A 13 -4.46 -7.72 -15.70
N VAL A 14 -5.13 -7.84 -16.84
CA VAL A 14 -6.34 -8.68 -16.98
C VAL A 14 -6.03 -10.16 -16.76
N THR A 15 -4.94 -10.67 -17.35
CA THR A 15 -4.51 -12.05 -17.13
C THR A 15 -4.14 -12.31 -15.67
N ALA A 16 -3.45 -11.36 -15.03
CA ALA A 16 -3.10 -11.48 -13.62
C ALA A 16 -4.34 -11.53 -12.72
N ALA A 17 -5.36 -10.69 -12.99
CA ALA A 17 -6.63 -10.69 -12.27
C ALA A 17 -7.37 -12.02 -12.42
N LEU A 18 -7.48 -12.52 -13.64
CA LEU A 18 -8.12 -13.82 -13.91
C LEU A 18 -7.41 -14.98 -13.20
N LYS A 19 -6.07 -14.95 -13.09
CA LYS A 19 -5.30 -16.03 -12.44
C LYS A 19 -5.35 -15.98 -10.93
N ARG A 20 -5.31 -14.80 -10.32
CA ARG A 20 -5.19 -14.64 -8.88
C ARG A 20 -6.52 -14.69 -8.15
N GLU A 21 -7.53 -13.99 -8.68
CA GLU A 21 -8.81 -13.77 -8.01
C GLU A 21 -9.96 -13.76 -9.02
N PRO A 22 -10.20 -14.89 -9.74
CA PRO A 22 -11.21 -14.96 -10.79
C PRO A 22 -12.63 -14.66 -10.28
N GLU A 23 -12.92 -14.94 -9.02
CA GLU A 23 -14.19 -14.65 -8.36
C GLU A 23 -14.49 -13.15 -8.22
N LEU A 24 -13.47 -12.31 -8.30
CA LEU A 24 -13.64 -10.85 -8.29
C LEU A 24 -13.87 -10.29 -9.70
N VAL A 25 -13.59 -11.05 -10.76
CA VAL A 25 -13.79 -10.61 -12.15
C VAL A 25 -15.25 -10.75 -12.54
N ARG A 26 -15.94 -9.62 -12.70
CA ARG A 26 -17.37 -9.55 -13.07
C ARG A 26 -17.61 -9.67 -14.56
N GLY A 27 -16.60 -9.46 -15.37
CA GLY A 27 -16.67 -9.59 -16.82
C GLY A 27 -15.41 -9.14 -17.51
N LEU A 28 -15.25 -9.60 -18.72
CA LEU A 28 -14.17 -9.30 -19.63
C LEU A 28 -14.75 -8.58 -20.86
N TRP A 29 -14.19 -7.43 -21.25
CA TRP A 29 -14.53 -6.72 -22.47
C TRP A 29 -13.36 -6.82 -23.45
N VAL A 30 -13.66 -7.25 -24.68
CA VAL A 30 -12.64 -7.47 -25.71
C VAL A 30 -13.04 -6.77 -27.00
N GLU A 31 -12.05 -6.23 -27.70
CA GLU A 31 -12.25 -5.54 -28.97
C GLU A 31 -12.81 -6.53 -30.03
N ARG A 32 -13.96 -6.18 -30.61
CA ARG A 32 -14.73 -7.06 -31.52
C ARG A 32 -13.94 -7.56 -32.71
N GLU A 33 -13.09 -6.71 -33.28
CA GLU A 33 -12.34 -7.01 -34.51
C GLU A 33 -10.99 -7.71 -34.27
N ARG A 34 -10.61 -7.84 -33.02
CA ARG A 34 -9.30 -8.42 -32.67
C ARG A 34 -9.31 -9.94 -32.76
N ARG A 35 -8.32 -10.49 -33.47
CA ARG A 35 -8.13 -11.93 -33.68
C ARG A 35 -6.66 -12.29 -33.59
N ASP A 36 -6.14 -12.46 -32.37
CA ASP A 36 -4.77 -12.92 -32.16
C ASP A 36 -4.70 -14.01 -31.09
N GLY A 37 -3.61 -14.80 -31.11
CA GLY A 37 -3.44 -15.94 -30.21
C GLY A 37 -3.42 -15.55 -28.72
N ARG A 38 -2.98 -14.33 -28.38
CA ARG A 38 -3.00 -13.83 -27.00
C ARG A 38 -4.43 -13.62 -26.51
N LEU A 39 -5.28 -13.08 -27.37
CA LEU A 39 -6.70 -12.89 -27.04
C LEU A 39 -7.37 -14.27 -26.87
N GLN A 40 -7.09 -15.23 -27.76
CA GLN A 40 -7.69 -16.55 -27.65
C GLN A 40 -7.34 -17.23 -26.33
N THR A 41 -6.06 -17.21 -25.93
CA THR A 41 -5.63 -17.76 -24.63
C THR A 41 -6.36 -17.09 -23.45
N LEU A 42 -6.57 -15.77 -23.51
CA LEU A 42 -7.29 -15.03 -22.47
C LEU A 42 -8.78 -15.41 -22.42
N LEU A 43 -9.40 -15.61 -23.60
CA LEU A 43 -10.81 -16.04 -23.71
C LEU A 43 -11.01 -17.46 -23.18
N ASP A 44 -10.10 -18.37 -23.50
CA ASP A 44 -10.14 -19.75 -23.00
C ASP A 44 -10.02 -19.78 -21.46
N GLU A 45 -9.12 -18.97 -20.91
CA GLU A 45 -8.96 -18.84 -19.46
C GLU A 45 -10.19 -18.23 -18.79
N ALA A 46 -10.77 -17.18 -19.35
CA ALA A 46 -11.98 -16.56 -18.84
C ALA A 46 -13.18 -17.54 -18.87
N THR A 47 -13.34 -18.25 -19.99
CA THR A 47 -14.40 -19.25 -20.17
C THR A 47 -14.25 -20.41 -19.17
N GLY A 48 -13.03 -20.94 -19.02
CA GLY A 48 -12.73 -22.02 -18.06
C GLY A 48 -13.00 -21.64 -16.60
N ARG A 49 -13.06 -20.33 -16.29
CA ARG A 49 -13.36 -19.79 -14.95
C ARG A 49 -14.79 -19.25 -14.82
N GLY A 50 -15.62 -19.39 -15.85
CA GLY A 50 -16.99 -18.91 -15.85
C GLY A 50 -17.13 -17.38 -15.88
N VAL A 51 -16.10 -16.65 -16.32
CA VAL A 51 -16.14 -15.20 -16.41
C VAL A 51 -16.87 -14.76 -17.69
N PRO A 52 -17.93 -13.93 -17.61
CA PRO A 52 -18.66 -13.47 -18.79
C PRO A 52 -17.77 -12.62 -19.71
N VAL A 53 -17.79 -12.93 -21.01
CA VAL A 53 -17.04 -12.18 -22.03
C VAL A 53 -18.01 -11.35 -22.88
N ARG A 54 -17.70 -10.07 -23.09
CA ARG A 54 -18.46 -9.13 -23.93
C ARG A 54 -17.56 -8.58 -25.03
N GLN A 55 -18.11 -8.47 -26.23
CA GLN A 55 -17.44 -7.79 -27.33
C GLN A 55 -17.84 -6.31 -27.31
N ALA A 56 -16.87 -5.44 -27.46
CA ALA A 56 -17.03 -4.00 -27.51
C ALA A 56 -16.25 -3.42 -28.70
N ASP A 57 -16.67 -2.27 -29.19
CA ASP A 57 -15.86 -1.51 -30.12
C ASP A 57 -14.78 -0.70 -29.40
N ARG A 58 -13.85 -0.17 -30.17
CA ARG A 58 -12.72 0.58 -29.60
C ARG A 58 -13.14 1.83 -28.84
N ALA A 59 -14.15 2.53 -29.33
CA ALA A 59 -14.66 3.75 -28.69
C ALA A 59 -15.30 3.47 -27.33
N GLU A 60 -16.00 2.33 -27.20
CA GLU A 60 -16.55 1.87 -25.94
C GLU A 60 -15.43 1.50 -24.95
N LEU A 61 -14.39 0.80 -25.41
CA LEU A 61 -13.23 0.43 -24.56
C LEU A 61 -12.46 1.68 -24.10
N ASP A 62 -12.24 2.66 -24.98
CA ASP A 62 -11.60 3.94 -24.63
C ASP A 62 -12.41 4.70 -23.57
N ARG A 63 -13.74 4.72 -23.70
CA ARG A 63 -14.64 5.34 -22.71
C ARG A 63 -14.59 4.62 -21.35
N LEU A 64 -14.68 3.28 -21.34
CA LEU A 64 -14.66 2.48 -20.12
C LEU A 64 -13.31 2.53 -19.41
N SER A 65 -12.20 2.62 -20.15
CA SER A 65 -10.85 2.72 -19.58
C SER A 65 -10.49 4.14 -19.13
N GLY A 66 -11.34 5.14 -19.37
CA GLY A 66 -11.03 6.54 -19.10
C GLY A 66 -9.85 7.06 -19.94
N GLY A 67 -9.66 6.54 -21.16
CA GLY A 67 -8.54 6.88 -22.05
C GLY A 67 -7.21 6.17 -21.71
N ALA A 68 -7.22 5.21 -20.81
CA ALA A 68 -6.01 4.44 -20.51
C ALA A 68 -5.68 3.44 -21.62
N ARG A 69 -4.38 3.08 -21.74
CA ARG A 69 -3.89 2.16 -22.77
C ARG A 69 -4.38 0.73 -22.51
N HIS A 70 -5.54 0.36 -23.04
CA HIS A 70 -6.21 -0.90 -22.77
C HIS A 70 -5.80 -2.06 -23.70
N GLN A 71 -5.12 -1.81 -24.80
CA GLN A 71 -4.67 -2.87 -25.74
C GLN A 71 -5.81 -3.78 -26.24
N GLY A 72 -7.04 -3.29 -26.36
CA GLY A 72 -8.22 -4.04 -26.80
C GLY A 72 -8.81 -4.99 -25.76
N VAL A 73 -8.39 -4.94 -24.48
CA VAL A 73 -8.92 -5.77 -23.40
C VAL A 73 -9.10 -4.99 -22.11
N LEU A 74 -10.25 -5.19 -21.46
CA LEU A 74 -10.61 -4.66 -20.15
C LEU A 74 -11.26 -5.76 -19.31
N ALA A 75 -11.03 -5.74 -18.01
CA ALA A 75 -11.80 -6.53 -17.07
C ALA A 75 -12.45 -5.61 -16.04
N ARG A 76 -13.70 -5.91 -15.67
CA ARG A 76 -14.41 -5.25 -14.58
C ARG A 76 -14.28 -6.11 -13.34
N LEU A 77 -13.63 -5.59 -12.32
CA LEU A 77 -13.43 -6.26 -11.06
C LEU A 77 -14.32 -5.69 -9.98
N THR A 78 -14.84 -6.58 -9.14
CA THR A 78 -15.36 -6.18 -7.84
C THR A 78 -14.17 -5.94 -6.94
N VAL A 79 -13.91 -4.70 -6.58
CA VAL A 79 -12.93 -4.39 -5.55
C VAL A 79 -13.60 -4.68 -4.21
N ARG A 80 -13.19 -5.74 -3.54
CA ARG A 80 -13.42 -5.82 -2.11
C ARG A 80 -12.55 -4.71 -1.51
N GLN A 81 -13.10 -3.52 -1.39
CA GLN A 81 -12.49 -2.55 -0.51
C GLN A 81 -12.54 -3.18 0.89
N ARG A 82 -11.46 -3.83 1.28
CA ARG A 82 -11.16 -3.99 2.68
C ARG A 82 -10.85 -2.58 3.18
N THR A 83 -11.91 -1.82 3.43
CA THR A 83 -11.80 -0.60 4.24
C THR A 83 -11.51 -1.10 5.64
N CYS A 84 -10.24 -1.32 5.92
CA CYS A 84 -9.80 -1.57 7.28
C CYS A 84 -9.93 -0.26 8.05
N GLY A 85 -10.60 -0.29 9.18
CA GLY A 85 -10.67 0.82 10.11
C GLY A 85 -9.84 0.57 11.36
N GLU A 86 -9.78 1.56 12.26
CA GLU A 86 -9.07 1.44 13.54
C GLU A 86 -9.53 0.21 14.36
N ALA A 87 -10.82 -0.14 14.28
CA ALA A 87 -11.40 -1.29 14.99
C ALA A 87 -10.90 -2.65 14.47
N ASP A 88 -10.35 -2.72 13.26
CA ASP A 88 -9.86 -3.96 12.66
C ASP A 88 -8.40 -4.25 13.05
N LEU A 89 -7.67 -3.27 13.61
CA LEU A 89 -6.25 -3.42 13.98
C LEU A 89 -5.97 -4.62 14.90
N PRO A 90 -6.74 -4.90 15.96
CA PRO A 90 -6.48 -6.07 16.81
C PRO A 90 -6.56 -7.39 16.04
N ALA A 91 -7.56 -7.54 15.17
CA ALA A 91 -7.74 -8.74 14.37
C ALA A 91 -6.64 -8.90 13.31
N LEU A 92 -6.20 -7.80 12.68
CA LEU A 92 -5.08 -7.78 11.74
C LEU A 92 -3.78 -8.22 12.42
N LEU A 93 -3.51 -7.71 13.61
CA LEU A 93 -2.30 -8.04 14.38
C LEU A 93 -2.33 -9.49 14.88
N ALA A 94 -3.47 -9.97 15.34
CA ALA A 94 -3.63 -11.35 15.77
C ALA A 94 -3.45 -12.37 14.63
N ALA A 95 -3.76 -11.99 13.38
CA ALA A 95 -3.56 -12.81 12.20
C ALA A 95 -2.12 -12.78 11.65
N THR A 96 -1.24 -11.96 12.23
CA THR A 96 0.14 -11.78 11.74
C THR A 96 1.00 -13.00 12.09
N ILE A 97 1.73 -13.52 11.10
CA ILE A 97 2.70 -14.58 11.30
C ILE A 97 4.07 -13.93 11.59
N GLY A 98 4.63 -14.20 12.77
CA GLY A 98 5.88 -13.61 13.23
C GLY A 98 5.73 -12.20 13.82
N PRO A 99 6.84 -11.47 14.06
CA PRO A 99 6.81 -10.16 14.67
C PRO A 99 6.19 -9.12 13.73
N ALA A 100 5.15 -8.41 14.21
CA ALA A 100 4.45 -7.38 13.42
C ALA A 100 5.42 -6.30 12.92
N LEU A 101 5.24 -5.87 11.68
CA LEU A 101 5.90 -4.70 11.10
C LEU A 101 4.81 -3.76 10.57
N LEU A 102 4.74 -2.57 11.14
CA LEU A 102 3.76 -1.56 10.77
C LEU A 102 4.46 -0.31 10.22
N LEU A 103 3.82 0.36 9.28
CA LEU A 103 4.22 1.68 8.82
C LEU A 103 3.15 2.69 9.25
N VAL A 104 3.56 3.75 9.92
CA VAL A 104 2.68 4.84 10.36
C VAL A 104 3.10 6.13 9.69
N LEU A 105 2.15 6.78 9.01
CA LEU A 105 2.39 8.01 8.24
C LEU A 105 1.67 9.18 8.91
N ASP A 106 2.41 10.03 9.61
CA ASP A 106 1.87 11.15 10.38
C ASP A 106 1.68 12.41 9.53
N GLY A 107 0.56 12.46 8.78
CA GLY A 107 0.16 13.65 8.05
C GLY A 107 0.75 13.77 6.64
N VAL A 108 1.09 12.68 5.98
CA VAL A 108 1.47 12.65 4.56
C VAL A 108 0.26 13.05 3.71
N GLN A 109 0.39 14.10 2.89
CA GLN A 109 -0.70 14.69 2.11
C GLN A 109 -0.57 14.44 0.60
N ASP A 110 0.65 14.24 0.09
CA ASP A 110 0.86 13.98 -1.32
C ASP A 110 0.48 12.53 -1.66
N PRO A 111 -0.46 12.33 -2.61
CA PRO A 111 -0.87 11.00 -3.05
C PRO A 111 0.26 10.19 -3.70
N HIS A 112 1.26 10.85 -4.31
CA HIS A 112 2.43 10.15 -4.87
C HIS A 112 3.29 9.56 -3.77
N ASN A 113 3.50 10.29 -2.67
CA ASN A 113 4.26 9.80 -1.53
C ASN A 113 3.54 8.67 -0.81
N LEU A 114 2.22 8.77 -0.59
CA LEU A 114 1.45 7.66 -0.01
C LEU A 114 1.51 6.40 -0.90
N GLY A 115 1.33 6.55 -2.21
CA GLY A 115 1.40 5.43 -3.15
C GLY A 115 2.78 4.76 -3.16
N ALA A 116 3.87 5.54 -3.13
CA ALA A 116 5.23 5.03 -3.04
C ALA A 116 5.52 4.34 -1.69
N CYS A 117 5.03 4.90 -0.57
CA CYS A 117 5.10 4.27 0.75
C CYS A 117 4.39 2.92 0.79
N LEU A 118 3.16 2.82 0.24
CA LEU A 118 2.43 1.56 0.15
C LEU A 118 3.19 0.52 -0.67
N ARG A 119 3.81 0.92 -1.78
CA ARG A 119 4.62 0.03 -2.60
C ARG A 119 5.83 -0.50 -1.86
N SER A 120 6.55 0.36 -1.13
CA SER A 120 7.68 -0.03 -0.29
C SER A 120 7.22 -0.93 0.87
N ALA A 121 6.07 -0.61 1.48
CA ALA A 121 5.47 -1.39 2.56
C ALA A 121 5.13 -2.82 2.11
N ALA A 122 4.48 -2.98 0.94
CA ALA A 122 4.18 -4.30 0.37
C ALA A 122 5.46 -5.11 0.11
N ALA A 123 6.48 -4.48 -0.49
CA ALA A 123 7.74 -5.13 -0.80
C ALA A 123 8.55 -5.55 0.45
N ALA A 124 8.42 -4.79 1.54
CA ALA A 124 9.08 -5.08 2.81
C ALA A 124 8.31 -6.08 3.70
N GLY A 125 7.07 -6.43 3.34
CA GLY A 125 6.23 -7.32 4.14
C GLY A 125 5.59 -6.63 5.35
N VAL A 126 5.19 -5.36 5.20
CA VAL A 126 4.45 -4.60 6.22
C VAL A 126 3.03 -5.17 6.35
N HIS A 127 2.56 -5.35 7.57
CA HIS A 127 1.26 -5.95 7.86
C HIS A 127 0.11 -4.94 7.83
N ALA A 128 0.37 -3.65 8.10
CA ALA A 128 -0.59 -2.57 7.90
C ALA A 128 0.12 -1.22 7.74
N VAL A 129 -0.48 -0.32 6.96
CA VAL A 129 -0.12 1.10 6.88
C VAL A 129 -1.19 1.90 7.60
N ILE A 130 -0.81 2.66 8.61
CA ILE A 130 -1.71 3.44 9.46
C ILE A 130 -1.49 4.93 9.18
N ALA A 131 -2.56 5.69 9.00
CA ALA A 131 -2.49 7.13 8.83
C ALA A 131 -3.68 7.82 9.52
N PRO A 132 -3.58 9.09 9.94
CA PRO A 132 -4.74 9.81 10.43
C PRO A 132 -5.76 9.98 9.31
N HIS A 133 -7.05 9.91 9.66
CA HIS A 133 -8.14 10.17 8.73
C HIS A 133 -8.11 11.64 8.25
N ASP A 134 -7.83 12.56 9.16
CA ASP A 134 -7.81 13.99 8.88
C ASP A 134 -6.37 14.48 8.62
N ARG A 135 -6.25 15.48 7.74
CA ARG A 135 -4.97 16.11 7.37
C ARG A 135 -3.94 15.13 6.78
N ALA A 136 -4.42 14.08 6.17
CA ALA A 136 -3.62 13.13 5.39
C ALA A 136 -4.39 12.72 4.14
N VAL A 137 -3.67 12.26 3.13
CA VAL A 137 -4.29 11.72 1.94
C VAL A 137 -4.80 10.31 2.20
N GLY A 138 -6.02 10.01 1.74
CA GLY A 138 -6.58 8.65 1.73
C GLY A 138 -6.32 7.91 0.43
N LEU A 139 -6.79 6.66 0.36
CA LEU A 139 -6.72 5.84 -0.85
C LEU A 139 -7.63 6.41 -1.95
N ASN A 140 -7.04 7.15 -2.88
CA ASN A 140 -7.69 7.66 -4.09
C ASN A 140 -7.12 7.01 -5.36
N ALA A 141 -7.65 7.37 -6.53
CA ALA A 141 -7.22 6.80 -7.81
C ALA A 141 -5.73 7.04 -8.10
N THR A 142 -5.18 8.22 -7.73
CA THR A 142 -3.77 8.55 -7.91
C THR A 142 -2.88 7.67 -7.01
N VAL A 143 -3.24 7.52 -5.73
CA VAL A 143 -2.55 6.63 -4.77
C VAL A 143 -2.51 5.20 -5.30
N ARG A 144 -3.66 4.65 -5.72
CA ARG A 144 -3.75 3.29 -6.26
C ARG A 144 -2.88 3.10 -7.51
N LYS A 145 -2.89 4.08 -8.42
CA LYS A 145 -2.05 4.06 -9.62
C LYS A 145 -0.56 4.02 -9.29
N VAL A 146 -0.10 4.88 -8.36
CA VAL A 146 1.30 4.94 -7.94
C VAL A 146 1.71 3.71 -7.13
N ALA A 147 0.82 3.19 -6.30
CA ALA A 147 1.06 1.99 -5.50
C ALA A 147 1.21 0.70 -6.34
N CYS A 148 0.82 0.70 -7.63
CA CYS A 148 0.98 -0.45 -8.54
C CYS A 148 0.44 -1.77 -7.97
N GLY A 149 -0.76 -1.76 -7.39
CA GLY A 149 -1.40 -2.92 -6.75
C GLY A 149 -1.03 -3.16 -5.28
N ALA A 150 -0.07 -2.44 -4.72
CA ALA A 150 0.32 -2.58 -3.31
C ALA A 150 -0.81 -2.19 -2.34
N ALA A 151 -1.68 -1.25 -2.75
CA ALA A 151 -2.83 -0.83 -1.96
C ALA A 151 -3.90 -1.94 -1.75
N ASP A 152 -3.84 -3.01 -2.55
CA ASP A 152 -4.72 -4.17 -2.43
C ASP A 152 -4.05 -5.31 -1.63
N ILE A 153 -2.73 -5.23 -1.43
CA ILE A 153 -1.92 -6.21 -0.70
C ILE A 153 -1.80 -5.82 0.77
N VAL A 154 -1.46 -4.55 1.05
CA VAL A 154 -1.22 -4.07 2.42
C VAL A 154 -2.45 -3.32 2.91
N PRO A 155 -3.06 -3.73 4.03
CA PRO A 155 -4.16 -3.00 4.64
C PRO A 155 -3.78 -1.55 4.95
N PHE A 156 -4.58 -0.60 4.47
CA PHE A 156 -4.47 0.80 4.84
C PHE A 156 -5.55 1.11 5.89
N VAL A 157 -5.11 1.59 7.04
CA VAL A 157 -5.97 1.80 8.22
C VAL A 157 -6.01 3.29 8.58
N PRO A 158 -7.04 4.03 8.17
CA PRO A 158 -7.26 5.38 8.64
C PRO A 158 -7.72 5.36 10.10
N VAL A 159 -7.09 6.21 10.95
CA VAL A 159 -7.40 6.31 12.38
C VAL A 159 -7.80 7.72 12.75
N THR A 160 -8.70 7.86 13.73
CA THR A 160 -9.18 9.17 14.14
C THR A 160 -8.17 9.92 15.02
N ASN A 161 -7.46 9.21 15.88
CA ASN A 161 -6.48 9.79 16.80
C ASN A 161 -5.19 8.98 16.83
N LEU A 162 -4.22 9.40 15.98
CA LEU A 162 -2.98 8.68 15.82
C LEU A 162 -2.20 8.47 17.12
N ALA A 163 -2.11 9.48 17.99
CA ALA A 163 -1.39 9.35 19.26
C ALA A 163 -2.07 8.34 20.21
N ARG A 164 -3.40 8.24 20.20
CA ARG A 164 -4.13 7.21 20.95
C ARG A 164 -3.85 5.82 20.36
N THR A 165 -3.91 5.70 19.04
CA THR A 165 -3.62 4.43 18.34
C THR A 165 -2.21 3.95 18.66
N LEU A 166 -1.19 4.84 18.62
CA LEU A 166 0.19 4.49 18.98
C LEU A 166 0.31 3.99 20.42
N ARG A 167 -0.37 4.63 21.38
CA ARG A 167 -0.39 4.12 22.77
C ARG A 167 -1.01 2.73 22.86
N GLY A 168 -2.13 2.49 22.15
CA GLY A 168 -2.72 1.15 22.09
C GLY A 168 -1.79 0.10 21.47
N LEU A 169 -1.03 0.45 20.42
CA LEU A 169 -0.03 -0.44 19.85
C LEU A 169 1.07 -0.81 20.85
N ARG A 170 1.52 0.14 21.69
CA ARG A 170 2.49 -0.12 22.77
C ARG A 170 1.93 -1.09 23.81
N GLU A 171 0.68 -0.93 24.20
CA GLU A 171 0.00 -1.86 25.13
C GLU A 171 -0.08 -3.29 24.55
N TRP A 172 -0.07 -3.44 23.24
CA TRP A 172 0.01 -4.73 22.55
C TRP A 172 1.44 -5.21 22.31
N GLY A 173 2.45 -4.57 22.92
CA GLY A 173 3.84 -4.97 22.84
C GLY A 173 4.55 -4.59 21.54
N ILE A 174 4.04 -3.61 20.80
CA ILE A 174 4.66 -3.10 19.57
C ILE A 174 5.52 -1.89 19.91
N TRP A 175 6.80 -1.94 19.57
CA TRP A 175 7.73 -0.82 19.71
C TRP A 175 7.45 0.26 18.68
N ILE A 176 7.39 1.51 19.11
CA ILE A 176 7.13 2.66 18.28
C ILE A 176 8.41 3.42 18.00
N ILE A 177 8.92 3.34 16.77
CA ILE A 177 10.17 3.98 16.35
C ILE A 177 9.83 5.15 15.42
N GLY A 178 10.09 6.36 15.90
CA GLY A 178 9.86 7.59 15.13
C GLY A 178 11.08 7.99 14.29
N ALA A 179 10.88 8.31 13.01
CA ALA A 179 11.91 8.88 12.17
C ALA A 179 12.01 10.39 12.41
N ALA A 180 13.19 10.86 12.85
CA ALA A 180 13.45 12.26 13.11
C ALA A 180 14.91 12.58 12.78
N GLY A 181 15.15 13.61 11.96
CA GLY A 181 16.51 13.96 11.50
C GLY A 181 17.44 14.40 12.62
N GLU A 182 16.88 15.01 13.69
CA GLU A 182 17.59 15.49 14.87
C GLU A 182 17.79 14.39 15.96
N ALA A 183 17.36 13.16 15.72
CA ALA A 183 17.58 12.08 16.67
C ALA A 183 19.07 11.78 16.86
N GLU A 184 19.44 11.41 18.09
CA GLU A 184 20.81 11.01 18.40
C GLU A 184 21.15 9.65 17.80
N ASP A 185 20.19 8.72 17.85
CA ASP A 185 20.36 7.35 17.39
C ASP A 185 20.28 7.25 15.86
N SER A 186 21.28 6.58 15.29
CA SER A 186 21.16 6.12 13.89
C SER A 186 20.17 4.95 13.79
N LEU A 187 19.37 4.93 12.74
CA LEU A 187 18.46 3.79 12.48
C LEU A 187 19.19 2.44 12.44
N TYR A 188 20.46 2.42 12.03
CA TYR A 188 21.28 1.20 11.95
C TYR A 188 21.69 0.64 13.33
N ARG A 189 21.45 1.39 14.43
CA ARG A 189 21.66 0.95 15.81
C ARG A 189 20.36 0.54 16.50
N VAL A 190 19.22 0.68 15.83
CA VAL A 190 17.91 0.28 16.36
C VAL A 190 17.67 -1.19 16.07
N ASP A 191 17.21 -1.95 17.07
CA ASP A 191 16.74 -3.33 16.87
C ASP A 191 15.30 -3.33 16.33
N PHE A 192 15.13 -3.74 15.07
CA PHE A 192 13.84 -3.91 14.41
C PHE A 192 13.35 -5.35 14.40
N THR A 193 13.99 -6.26 15.12
CA THR A 193 13.57 -7.68 15.17
C THR A 193 12.30 -7.92 15.97
N PRO A 194 11.98 -7.16 17.06
CA PRO A 194 10.71 -7.26 17.76
C PRO A 194 9.53 -6.70 16.93
N PRO A 195 8.28 -6.91 17.37
CA PRO A 195 7.13 -6.22 16.80
C PRO A 195 7.35 -4.70 16.82
N THR A 196 7.27 -4.06 15.64
CA THR A 196 7.68 -2.65 15.48
C THR A 196 6.73 -1.88 14.58
N ALA A 197 6.40 -0.66 14.98
CA ALA A 197 5.77 0.35 14.15
C ALA A 197 6.77 1.47 13.84
N ILE A 198 7.06 1.67 12.56
CA ILE A 198 7.93 2.75 12.07
C ILE A 198 7.05 3.94 11.74
N VAL A 199 7.32 5.08 12.38
CA VAL A 199 6.50 6.30 12.26
C VAL A 199 7.27 7.37 11.51
N LEU A 200 6.72 7.84 10.38
CA LEU A 200 7.28 8.93 9.59
C LEU A 200 6.32 10.13 9.60
N GLY A 201 6.88 11.32 9.76
CA GLY A 201 6.15 12.57 9.69
C GLY A 201 6.03 13.12 8.26
N ALA A 202 5.29 14.22 8.12
CA ALA A 202 5.23 14.99 6.87
C ALA A 202 6.58 15.67 6.57
N GLU A 203 6.84 15.93 5.27
CA GLU A 203 8.14 16.39 4.77
C GLU A 203 8.62 17.69 5.42
N GLU A 204 7.75 18.68 5.58
CA GLU A 204 8.13 19.99 6.11
C GLU A 204 8.13 20.09 7.64
N LYS A 205 7.26 19.32 8.32
CA LYS A 205 6.96 19.46 9.75
C LYS A 205 7.45 18.30 10.60
N GLY A 206 7.90 17.23 9.95
CA GLY A 206 8.28 16.01 10.65
C GLY A 206 7.11 15.39 11.44
N LEU A 207 7.43 14.76 12.55
CA LEU A 207 6.45 14.18 13.47
C LEU A 207 5.71 15.28 14.26
N ARG A 208 4.38 15.18 14.34
CA ARG A 208 3.60 16.05 15.23
C ARG A 208 3.98 15.79 16.70
N ARG A 209 3.91 16.81 17.54
CA ARG A 209 4.33 16.76 18.96
C ARG A 209 3.78 15.53 19.69
N LEU A 210 2.47 15.29 19.65
CA LEU A 210 1.85 14.15 20.34
C LEU A 210 2.22 12.79 19.75
N THR A 211 2.51 12.71 18.46
CA THR A 211 3.02 11.51 17.79
C THR A 211 4.45 11.23 18.24
N ARG A 212 5.29 12.27 18.31
CA ARG A 212 6.66 12.18 18.79
C ARG A 212 6.73 11.71 20.24
N GLU A 213 5.89 12.27 21.12
CA GLU A 213 5.79 11.88 22.54
C GLU A 213 5.29 10.43 22.72
N ALA A 214 4.57 9.89 21.73
CA ALA A 214 4.10 8.51 21.74
C ALA A 214 5.14 7.50 21.23
N CYS A 215 6.27 7.95 20.65
CA CYS A 215 7.35 7.08 20.21
C CYS A 215 8.18 6.61 21.42
N ASP A 216 8.57 5.32 21.41
CA ASP A 216 9.47 4.77 22.42
C ASP A 216 10.92 5.19 22.15
N ARG A 217 11.26 5.39 20.87
CA ARG A 217 12.57 5.81 20.41
C ARG A 217 12.47 6.64 19.15
N LEU A 218 13.41 7.57 18.99
CA LEU A 218 13.60 8.31 17.74
C LEU A 218 14.88 7.83 17.08
N ALA A 219 14.87 7.76 15.75
CA ALA A 219 16.04 7.36 14.98
C ALA A 219 16.15 8.20 13.71
N ARG A 220 17.39 8.48 13.31
CA ARG A 220 17.70 9.22 12.08
C ARG A 220 18.32 8.32 11.02
N ILE A 221 18.12 8.69 9.77
CA ILE A 221 18.96 8.24 8.66
C ILE A 221 20.21 9.13 8.66
N PRO A 222 21.43 8.58 8.84
CA PRO A 222 22.64 9.38 8.76
C PRO A 222 22.79 9.99 7.38
N LEU A 223 22.82 11.32 7.30
CA LEU A 223 23.11 12.06 6.08
C LEU A 223 24.52 12.64 6.15
N VAL A 224 25.15 12.79 4.99
CA VAL A 224 26.41 13.54 4.87
C VAL A 224 26.11 15.04 4.88
N GLU A 225 27.07 15.86 5.31
CA GLU A 225 26.96 17.33 5.26
C GLU A 225 26.99 17.80 3.81
N SER A 226 25.82 17.81 3.17
CA SER A 226 25.66 18.15 1.74
C SER A 226 24.70 19.31 1.48
N GLY A 227 24.19 19.96 2.56
CA GLY A 227 23.13 20.96 2.45
C GLY A 227 21.72 20.38 2.25
N VAL A 228 21.57 19.04 2.19
CA VAL A 228 20.28 18.35 2.19
C VAL A 228 19.94 18.01 3.64
N GLU A 229 18.86 18.61 4.17
CA GLU A 229 18.47 18.46 5.58
C GLU A 229 17.55 17.24 5.80
N SER A 230 16.83 16.79 4.77
CA SER A 230 15.90 15.67 4.88
C SER A 230 15.75 14.92 3.55
N LEU A 231 15.29 13.67 3.64
CA LEU A 231 14.89 12.87 2.49
C LEU A 231 13.37 12.96 2.29
N ASN A 232 12.93 12.76 1.06
CA ASN A 232 11.52 12.54 0.77
C ASN A 232 10.97 11.40 1.64
N VAL A 233 9.75 11.54 2.16
CA VAL A 233 9.15 10.61 3.12
C VAL A 233 9.06 9.18 2.58
N SER A 234 8.80 8.99 1.29
CA SER A 234 8.73 7.64 0.70
C SER A 234 10.10 6.98 0.58
N VAL A 235 11.15 7.78 0.37
CA VAL A 235 12.54 7.30 0.38
C VAL A 235 12.93 6.90 1.81
N ALA A 236 12.66 7.76 2.79
CA ALA A 236 12.90 7.46 4.20
C ALA A 236 12.16 6.20 4.64
N ALA A 237 10.88 6.04 4.25
CA ALA A 237 10.09 4.84 4.50
C ALA A 237 10.78 3.59 3.95
N GLY A 238 11.26 3.64 2.70
CA GLY A 238 12.00 2.56 2.08
C GLY A 238 13.23 2.15 2.90
N ILE A 239 14.06 3.12 3.30
CA ILE A 239 15.29 2.87 4.05
C ILE A 239 14.98 2.19 5.41
N PHE A 240 14.04 2.73 6.20
CA PHE A 240 13.65 2.15 7.48
C PHE A 240 13.05 0.73 7.33
N LEU A 241 12.16 0.55 6.38
CA LEU A 241 11.47 -0.72 6.16
C LEU A 241 12.44 -1.82 5.69
N PHE A 242 13.36 -1.49 4.78
CA PHE A 242 14.31 -2.48 4.28
C PHE A 242 15.43 -2.78 5.29
N GLU A 243 15.79 -1.85 6.18
CA GLU A 243 16.65 -2.16 7.31
C GLU A 243 15.94 -3.11 8.30
N ALA A 244 14.67 -2.86 8.64
CA ALA A 244 13.88 -3.79 9.42
C ALA A 244 13.80 -5.18 8.77
N ARG A 245 13.56 -5.22 7.45
CA ARG A 245 13.54 -6.46 6.68
C ARG A 245 14.86 -7.19 6.71
N ARG A 246 15.99 -6.48 6.51
CA ARG A 246 17.35 -7.04 6.58
C ARG A 246 17.60 -7.72 7.92
N GLN A 247 17.32 -7.02 9.04
CA GLN A 247 17.52 -7.56 10.36
C GLN A 247 16.70 -8.82 10.63
N ARG A 248 15.45 -8.86 10.15
CA ARG A 248 14.53 -10.00 10.32
C ARG A 248 14.89 -11.19 9.43
N SER A 249 15.50 -10.96 8.26
CA SER A 249 15.89 -12.04 7.33
C SER A 249 17.20 -12.75 7.72
N VAL A 250 18.03 -12.15 8.57
CA VAL A 250 19.30 -12.75 9.02
C VAL A 250 19.10 -13.74 10.18
N LYS A 251 17.93 -13.72 10.84
CA LYS A 251 17.59 -14.58 11.98
C LYS A 251 16.71 -15.81 11.63
N GLY A 252 16.45 -16.01 10.30
CA GLY A 252 15.65 -17.13 9.77
C GLY A 252 16.57 -18.20 9.05
#